data_144fe1c0c198374319b9e769405ef57e
#
_entry.id   144fe1c0c198374319b9e769405ef57e
#
_cell.length_a   1.000
_cell.length_b   1.000
_cell.length_c   1.000
_cell.angle_alpha   90.00
_cell.angle_beta   90.00
_cell.angle_gamma   90.00
#
_symmetry.space_group_name_H-M   'P 1'
#
loop_
_entity.id
_entity.type
_entity.pdbx_description
1 polymer ?
#
loop_
_entity_poly.entity_id
_entity_poly.type
_entity_poly.pdbx_seq_one_letter_code
_entity_poly.pdbx_strand_id
1 'polypeptide(L)'
;MNVKPIIAALLLVAMLTTTAYAKTIDAAEYDLRTVSGITAEELRPYMHPESRHLAEDVVRICERENISAEFIVTVMRWERRPDLHNWFGWTNNRGRLMRFATDEQCLEVIIPRIKQMYLTEGGRYFRGYTVAAVSRCYNNSDFWRNTIERGMMWILEGTK
;
A
#
# COMPACT_ATOMS: atom_id res chain seq x y z
N MET A 1 -35.60 -47.22 -1.67
CA MET A 1 -34.21 -46.76 -1.44
C MET A 1 -34.25 -45.40 -0.78
N ASN A 2 -33.58 -45.26 0.35
CA ASN A 2 -33.66 -44.03 1.17
C ASN A 2 -32.54 -43.08 0.77
N VAL A 3 -32.87 -42.07 -0.07
CA VAL A 3 -31.87 -41.12 -0.67
C VAL A 3 -31.41 -40.01 0.30
N LYS A 4 -32.04 -39.93 1.48
CA LYS A 4 -31.72 -38.88 2.48
C LYS A 4 -30.24 -38.88 2.97
N PRO A 5 -29.59 -40.06 3.24
CA PRO A 5 -28.19 -40.03 3.67
C PRO A 5 -27.21 -39.64 2.57
N ILE A 6 -27.54 -39.83 1.30
CA ILE A 6 -26.65 -39.50 0.18
C ILE A 6 -26.58 -37.97 -0.02
N ILE A 7 -27.72 -37.28 0.13
CA ILE A 7 -27.78 -35.82 0.00
C ILE A 7 -27.03 -35.13 1.14
N ALA A 8 -27.16 -35.66 2.38
CA ALA A 8 -26.42 -35.12 3.52
C ALA A 8 -24.90 -35.30 3.40
N ALA A 9 -24.44 -36.42 2.85
CA ALA A 9 -23.00 -36.64 2.61
C ALA A 9 -22.42 -35.71 1.50
N LEU A 10 -23.20 -35.47 0.44
CA LEU A 10 -22.79 -34.53 -0.64
C LEU A 10 -22.72 -33.09 -0.16
N LEU A 11 -23.64 -32.63 0.70
CA LEU A 11 -23.59 -31.29 1.31
C LEU A 11 -22.41 -31.16 2.27
N LEU A 12 -22.05 -32.17 3.02
CA LEU A 12 -20.89 -32.15 3.93
C LEU A 12 -19.57 -32.08 3.17
N VAL A 13 -19.45 -32.81 2.05
CA VAL A 13 -18.26 -32.73 1.16
C VAL A 13 -18.15 -31.38 0.49
N ALA A 14 -19.27 -30.76 0.07
CA ALA A 14 -19.25 -29.41 -0.50
C ALA A 14 -18.85 -28.33 0.51
N MET A 15 -19.15 -28.51 1.81
CA MET A 15 -18.70 -27.59 2.86
C MET A 15 -17.23 -27.78 3.25
N LEU A 16 -16.64 -28.95 3.02
CA LEU A 16 -15.24 -29.23 3.34
C LEU A 16 -14.25 -28.81 2.23
N THR A 17 -14.75 -28.52 1.02
CA THR A 17 -13.87 -28.11 -0.10
C THR A 17 -13.73 -26.59 -0.28
N THR A 18 -14.37 -25.79 0.54
CA THR A 18 -14.17 -24.31 0.56
C THR A 18 -13.19 -23.86 1.63
N THR A 19 -12.17 -24.63 1.93
CA THR A 19 -10.95 -24.01 2.44
C THR A 19 -10.33 -23.28 1.25
N ALA A 20 -10.81 -22.06 1.01
CA ALA A 20 -10.10 -21.11 0.17
C ALA A 20 -8.66 -21.09 0.71
N TYR A 21 -7.73 -21.58 -0.09
CA TYR A 21 -6.32 -21.33 0.14
C TYR A 21 -6.17 -19.79 0.15
N ALA A 22 -6.20 -19.20 1.32
CA ALA A 22 -5.82 -17.80 1.47
C ALA A 22 -4.37 -17.75 0.99
N LYS A 23 -4.18 -17.37 -0.25
CA LYS A 23 -2.84 -17.17 -0.82
C LYS A 23 -2.16 -16.20 0.11
N THR A 24 -1.16 -16.66 0.85
CA THR A 24 -0.34 -15.79 1.69
C THR A 24 0.23 -14.72 0.77
N ILE A 25 -0.16 -13.47 0.99
CA ILE A 25 0.36 -12.35 0.20
C ILE A 25 1.81 -12.18 0.64
N ASP A 26 2.74 -12.34 -0.29
CA ASP A 26 4.15 -12.02 -0.06
C ASP A 26 4.37 -10.54 -0.45
N ALA A 27 4.65 -9.70 0.53
CA ALA A 27 4.91 -8.28 0.29
C ALA A 27 6.14 -8.04 -0.60
N ALA A 28 7.10 -8.98 -0.62
CA ALA A 28 8.27 -8.89 -1.49
C ALA A 28 7.91 -9.03 -2.98
N GLU A 29 6.86 -9.80 -3.29
CA GLU A 29 6.35 -10.04 -4.65
C GLU A 29 5.14 -9.16 -4.99
N TYR A 30 4.67 -8.33 -4.05
CA TYR A 30 3.47 -7.53 -4.24
C TYR A 30 3.69 -6.45 -5.29
N ASP A 31 2.85 -6.43 -6.33
CA ASP A 31 2.84 -5.38 -7.34
C ASP A 31 2.22 -4.10 -6.77
N LEU A 32 3.03 -3.07 -6.59
CA LEU A 32 2.62 -1.79 -6.00
C LEU A 32 1.63 -0.99 -6.87
N ARG A 33 1.28 -1.48 -8.07
CA ARG A 33 0.22 -0.92 -8.91
C ARG A 33 -1.15 -1.54 -8.60
N THR A 34 -1.19 -2.51 -7.67
CA THR A 34 -2.45 -3.15 -7.28
C THR A 34 -3.28 -2.20 -6.45
N VAL A 35 -4.51 -1.96 -6.88
CA VAL A 35 -5.55 -1.30 -6.09
C VAL A 35 -6.32 -2.39 -5.36
N SER A 36 -6.15 -2.46 -4.05
CA SER A 36 -6.73 -3.53 -3.22
C SER A 36 -8.23 -3.38 -2.98
N GLY A 37 -8.76 -2.16 -3.19
CA GLY A 37 -10.12 -1.79 -2.83
C GLY A 37 -10.30 -1.49 -1.33
N ILE A 38 -9.18 -1.31 -0.59
CA ILE A 38 -9.24 -0.90 0.83
C ILE A 38 -9.95 0.45 0.97
N THR A 39 -10.89 0.52 1.90
CA THR A 39 -11.61 1.76 2.19
C THR A 39 -10.81 2.67 3.13
N ALA A 40 -11.15 3.95 3.18
CA ALA A 40 -10.53 4.90 4.11
C ALA A 40 -10.76 4.51 5.58
N GLU A 41 -11.90 3.91 5.89
CA GLU A 41 -12.23 3.43 7.23
C GLU A 41 -11.31 2.26 7.66
N GLU A 42 -11.11 1.30 6.77
CA GLU A 42 -10.20 0.17 6.99
C GLU A 42 -8.73 0.60 7.06
N LEU A 43 -8.32 1.61 6.28
CA LEU A 43 -6.95 2.10 6.23
C LEU A 43 -6.57 2.95 7.45
N ARG A 44 -7.52 3.73 7.99
CA ARG A 44 -7.31 4.72 9.06
C ARG A 44 -6.64 4.18 10.33
N PRO A 45 -6.93 2.97 10.83
CA PRO A 45 -6.25 2.40 12.01
C PRO A 45 -4.74 2.21 11.82
N TYR A 46 -4.29 2.01 10.60
CA TYR A 46 -2.87 1.77 10.25
C TYR A 46 -2.09 3.05 10.02
N MET A 47 -2.76 4.19 9.86
CA MET A 47 -2.13 5.49 9.69
C MET A 47 -1.59 6.02 11.01
N HIS A 48 -0.56 6.88 10.92
CA HIS A 48 -0.13 7.63 12.10
C HIS A 48 -1.27 8.54 12.59
N PRO A 49 -1.48 8.72 13.92
CA PRO A 49 -2.59 9.52 14.44
C PRO A 49 -2.74 10.91 13.77
N GLU A 50 -1.61 11.58 13.51
CA GLU A 50 -1.59 12.91 12.87
C GLU A 50 -2.05 12.90 11.40
N SER A 51 -1.99 11.76 10.71
CA SER A 51 -2.37 11.65 9.29
C SER A 51 -3.71 10.97 9.05
N ARG A 52 -4.42 10.52 10.10
CA ARG A 52 -5.67 9.77 9.96
C ARG A 52 -6.78 10.53 9.24
N HIS A 53 -6.77 11.85 9.33
CA HIS A 53 -7.70 12.72 8.61
C HIS A 53 -7.52 12.70 7.09
N LEU A 54 -6.38 12.21 6.61
CA LEU A 54 -6.04 12.12 5.18
C LEU A 54 -6.45 10.79 4.52
N ALA A 55 -7.11 9.88 5.25
CA ALA A 55 -7.40 8.54 4.75
C ALA A 55 -8.21 8.54 3.45
N GLU A 56 -9.25 9.39 3.36
CA GLU A 56 -10.09 9.53 2.18
C GLU A 56 -9.29 10.03 0.97
N ASP A 57 -8.45 11.04 1.16
CA ASP A 57 -7.61 11.58 0.10
C ASP A 57 -6.56 10.59 -0.37
N VAL A 58 -5.93 9.84 0.55
CA VAL A 58 -4.96 8.80 0.19
C VAL A 58 -5.63 7.74 -0.68
N VAL A 59 -6.77 7.18 -0.26
CA VAL A 59 -7.49 6.16 -1.02
C VAL A 59 -7.88 6.69 -2.40
N ARG A 60 -8.54 7.83 -2.46
CA ARG A 60 -8.99 8.49 -3.70
C ARG A 60 -7.84 8.71 -4.68
N ILE A 61 -6.70 9.24 -4.21
CA ILE A 61 -5.54 9.53 -5.06
C ILE A 61 -4.87 8.22 -5.50
N CYS A 62 -4.73 7.24 -4.60
CA CYS A 62 -4.13 5.95 -4.92
C CYS A 62 -4.94 5.17 -5.96
N GLU A 63 -6.26 5.18 -5.88
CA GLU A 63 -7.15 4.61 -6.90
C GLU A 63 -6.97 5.30 -8.26
N ARG A 64 -7.00 6.64 -8.29
CA ARG A 64 -6.80 7.43 -9.51
C ARG A 64 -5.46 7.12 -10.18
N GLU A 65 -4.40 7.00 -9.40
CA GLU A 65 -3.04 6.77 -9.90
C GLU A 65 -2.72 5.29 -10.13
N ASN A 66 -3.58 4.36 -9.76
CA ASN A 66 -3.31 2.92 -9.76
C ASN A 66 -2.02 2.60 -9.00
N ILE A 67 -1.99 2.94 -7.71
CA ILE A 67 -0.91 2.66 -6.77
C ILE A 67 -1.49 2.13 -5.46
N SER A 68 -0.78 1.20 -4.81
CA SER A 68 -1.22 0.62 -3.53
C SER A 68 -1.30 1.67 -2.43
N ALA A 69 -2.48 1.82 -1.82
CA ALA A 69 -2.69 2.69 -0.67
C ALA A 69 -1.91 2.19 0.56
N GLU A 70 -1.76 0.88 0.73
CA GLU A 70 -0.99 0.25 1.80
C GLU A 70 0.49 0.64 1.72
N PHE A 71 1.05 0.64 0.50
CA PHE A 71 2.41 1.12 0.26
C PHE A 71 2.54 2.59 0.64
N ILE A 72 1.67 3.44 0.12
CA ILE A 72 1.70 4.90 0.36
C ILE A 72 1.59 5.21 1.85
N VAL A 73 0.64 4.60 2.58
CA VAL A 73 0.47 4.81 4.03
C VAL A 73 1.70 4.36 4.80
N THR A 74 2.29 3.24 4.42
CA THR A 74 3.50 2.75 5.09
C THR A 74 4.68 3.70 4.89
N VAL A 75 4.87 4.23 3.67
CA VAL A 75 5.90 5.25 3.39
C VAL A 75 5.62 6.54 4.18
N MET A 76 4.39 7.04 4.17
CA MET A 76 3.98 8.22 4.93
C MET A 76 4.27 8.05 6.43
N ARG A 77 3.96 6.88 6.99
CA ARG A 77 4.19 6.59 8.41
C ARG A 77 5.66 6.67 8.79
N TRP A 78 6.55 6.30 7.88
CA TRP A 78 7.98 6.22 8.11
C TRP A 78 8.73 7.53 7.82
N GLU A 79 8.39 8.22 6.72
CA GLU A 79 9.15 9.36 6.19
C GLU A 79 8.65 10.73 6.66
N ARG A 80 7.56 10.79 7.39
CA ARG A 80 6.80 12.00 7.69
C ARG A 80 7.61 13.16 8.26
N ARG A 81 7.27 14.37 7.79
CA ARG A 81 7.67 15.69 8.32
C ARG A 81 6.42 16.58 8.44
N PRO A 82 5.57 16.37 9.47
CA PRO A 82 4.28 17.05 9.58
C PRO A 82 4.42 18.57 9.73
N ASP A 83 5.50 19.06 10.36
CA ASP A 83 5.85 20.49 10.47
C ASP A 83 6.05 21.19 9.12
N LEU A 84 6.26 20.43 8.06
CA LEU A 84 6.44 20.90 6.69
C LEU A 84 5.26 20.51 5.78
N HIS A 85 4.19 19.91 6.30
CA HIS A 85 3.17 19.21 5.51
C HIS A 85 3.77 18.25 4.47
N ASN A 86 4.87 17.56 4.83
CA ASN A 86 5.65 16.71 3.93
C ASN A 86 5.65 15.28 4.46
N TRP A 87 4.62 14.53 4.08
CA TRP A 87 4.38 13.17 4.56
C TRP A 87 5.33 12.11 4.00
N PHE A 88 6.17 12.48 3.02
CA PHE A 88 7.08 11.57 2.31
C PHE A 88 8.56 11.91 2.51
N GLY A 89 8.89 12.87 3.36
CA GLY A 89 10.28 13.35 3.48
C GLY A 89 10.87 13.86 2.16
N TRP A 90 10.03 14.28 1.22
CA TRP A 90 10.43 14.60 -0.15
C TRP A 90 11.33 15.83 -0.22
N THR A 91 12.39 15.73 -1.05
CA THR A 91 13.35 16.82 -1.26
C THR A 91 13.23 17.41 -2.66
N ASN A 92 13.60 18.66 -2.80
CA ASN A 92 13.75 19.32 -4.10
C ASN A 92 15.07 18.92 -4.79
N ASN A 93 15.30 19.41 -6.00
CA ASN A 93 16.51 19.14 -6.79
C ASN A 93 17.84 19.61 -6.12
N ARG A 94 17.77 20.38 -5.03
CA ARG A 94 18.91 20.83 -4.24
C ARG A 94 19.08 20.02 -2.95
N GLY A 95 18.35 18.91 -2.79
CA GLY A 95 18.38 18.07 -1.59
C GLY A 95 17.74 18.70 -0.35
N ARG A 96 17.00 19.81 -0.49
CA ARG A 96 16.29 20.45 0.62
C ARG A 96 14.89 19.87 0.75
N LEU A 97 14.45 19.60 1.99
CA LEU A 97 13.07 19.18 2.27
C LEU A 97 12.09 20.19 1.69
N MET A 98 11.09 19.67 0.98
CA MET A 98 9.99 20.48 0.45
C MET A 98 9.02 20.83 1.58
N ARG A 99 8.43 22.02 1.49
CA ARG A 99 7.30 22.45 2.31
C ARG A 99 6.09 22.59 1.40
N PHE A 100 4.95 22.09 1.85
CA PHE A 100 3.66 22.24 1.17
C PHE A 100 2.79 23.23 1.95
N ALA A 101 1.80 23.82 1.28
CA ALA A 101 0.86 24.71 1.93
C ALA A 101 -0.15 23.94 2.80
N THR A 102 -0.53 22.75 2.34
CA THR A 102 -1.45 21.84 3.06
C THR A 102 -0.99 20.38 2.90
N ASP A 103 -1.52 19.51 3.74
CA ASP A 103 -1.31 18.07 3.67
C ASP A 103 -1.85 17.49 2.36
N GLU A 104 -3.04 17.91 1.93
CA GLU A 104 -3.68 17.48 0.68
C GLU A 104 -2.82 17.86 -0.53
N GLN A 105 -2.24 19.07 -0.53
CA GLN A 105 -1.32 19.47 -1.58
C GLN A 105 -0.11 18.54 -1.66
N CYS A 106 0.42 18.11 -0.52
CA CYS A 106 1.51 17.14 -0.50
C CYS A 106 1.10 15.83 -1.18
N LEU A 107 -0.07 15.28 -0.82
CA LEU A 107 -0.58 14.03 -1.39
C LEU A 107 -0.78 14.15 -2.91
N GLU A 108 -1.48 15.20 -3.36
CA GLU A 108 -1.78 15.44 -4.78
C GLU A 108 -0.52 15.66 -5.64
N VAL A 109 0.57 16.12 -5.04
CA VAL A 109 1.85 16.32 -5.76
C VAL A 109 2.73 15.07 -5.69
N ILE A 110 2.86 14.43 -4.53
CA ILE A 110 3.90 13.41 -4.34
C ILE A 110 3.43 12.02 -4.76
N ILE A 111 2.18 11.62 -4.53
CA ILE A 111 1.70 10.30 -4.94
C ILE A 111 1.81 10.10 -6.46
N PRO A 112 1.33 11.03 -7.32
CA PRO A 112 1.53 10.92 -8.77
C PRO A 112 3.02 10.90 -9.17
N ARG A 113 3.87 11.65 -8.48
CA ARG A 113 5.33 11.63 -8.74
C ARG A 113 5.96 10.30 -8.38
N ILE A 114 5.58 9.67 -7.27
CA ILE A 114 6.04 8.32 -6.93
C ILE A 114 5.64 7.37 -8.06
N LYS A 115 4.39 7.40 -8.51
CA LYS A 115 3.92 6.60 -9.64
C LYS A 115 4.76 6.82 -10.88
N GLN A 116 4.89 8.07 -11.32
CA GLN A 116 5.59 8.44 -12.54
C GLN A 116 7.07 8.06 -12.51
N MET A 117 7.75 8.32 -11.39
CA MET A 117 9.21 8.17 -11.32
C MET A 117 9.66 6.76 -11.01
N TYR A 118 8.91 6.01 -10.21
CA TYR A 118 9.33 4.70 -9.68
C TYR A 118 8.54 3.53 -10.22
N LEU A 119 7.26 3.73 -10.59
CA LEU A 119 6.34 2.64 -10.95
C LEU A 119 5.82 2.73 -12.40
N THR A 120 6.39 3.59 -13.22
CA THR A 120 6.07 3.69 -14.65
C THR A 120 7.31 3.35 -15.47
N GLU A 121 7.17 2.47 -16.46
CA GLU A 121 8.25 2.15 -17.39
C GLU A 121 8.77 3.42 -18.08
N GLY A 122 10.09 3.58 -18.13
CA GLY A 122 10.72 4.81 -18.58
C GLY A 122 10.82 5.92 -17.51
N GLY A 123 10.22 5.75 -16.34
CA GLY A 123 10.39 6.64 -15.20
C GLY A 123 11.86 6.70 -14.76
N ARG A 124 12.31 7.88 -14.30
CA ARG A 124 13.73 8.15 -13.97
C ARG A 124 14.34 7.12 -13.02
N TYR A 125 13.56 6.63 -12.08
CA TYR A 125 14.00 5.70 -11.02
C TYR A 125 13.32 4.32 -11.12
N PHE A 126 12.70 4.03 -12.24
CA PHE A 126 12.02 2.76 -12.45
C PHE A 126 13.01 1.58 -12.39
N ARG A 127 12.69 0.57 -11.57
CA ARG A 127 13.45 -0.68 -11.41
C ARG A 127 12.54 -1.90 -11.30
N GLY A 128 11.22 -1.72 -11.49
CA GLY A 128 10.19 -2.72 -11.30
C GLY A 128 9.06 -2.22 -10.39
N TYR A 129 8.17 -3.11 -10.00
CA TYR A 129 6.89 -2.76 -9.37
C TYR A 129 6.78 -3.20 -7.92
N THR A 130 7.85 -3.69 -7.31
CA THR A 130 7.87 -4.17 -5.92
C THR A 130 8.56 -3.17 -4.98
N VAL A 131 8.36 -3.34 -3.67
CA VAL A 131 9.07 -2.54 -2.65
C VAL A 131 10.58 -2.64 -2.85
N ALA A 132 11.09 -3.86 -3.11
CA ALA A 132 12.51 -4.09 -3.36
C ALA A 132 13.03 -3.29 -4.57
N ALA A 133 12.23 -3.17 -5.64
CA ALA A 133 12.60 -2.38 -6.81
C ALA A 133 12.63 -0.88 -6.50
N VAL A 134 11.62 -0.36 -5.79
CA VAL A 134 11.54 1.06 -5.40
C VAL A 134 12.67 1.42 -4.43
N SER A 135 12.98 0.55 -3.46
CA SER A 135 13.99 0.82 -2.43
C SER A 135 15.37 1.14 -3.01
N ARG A 136 15.74 0.52 -4.13
CA ARG A 136 17.05 0.74 -4.78
C ARG A 136 17.33 2.21 -5.14
N CYS A 137 16.29 3.00 -5.31
CA CYS A 137 16.41 4.40 -5.72
C CYS A 137 15.77 5.39 -4.73
N TYR A 138 14.77 4.96 -3.97
CA TYR A 138 14.09 5.80 -2.99
C TYR A 138 14.91 5.93 -1.70
N ASN A 139 15.28 4.78 -1.13
CA ASN A 139 16.15 4.68 0.04
C ASN A 139 16.88 3.33 -0.04
N ASN A 140 18.12 3.33 -0.52
CA ASN A 140 18.90 2.11 -0.78
C ASN A 140 19.38 1.46 0.54
N SER A 141 18.43 0.98 1.34
CA SER A 141 18.65 0.38 2.65
C SER A 141 17.75 -0.85 2.82
N ASP A 142 18.35 -1.98 3.18
CA ASP A 142 17.60 -3.20 3.53
C ASP A 142 16.68 -2.97 4.74
N PHE A 143 17.10 -2.12 5.67
CA PHE A 143 16.28 -1.75 6.81
C PHE A 143 14.99 -1.04 6.36
N TRP A 144 15.09 -0.07 5.45
CA TRP A 144 13.95 0.63 4.91
C TRP A 144 13.02 -0.34 4.16
N ARG A 145 13.59 -1.13 3.24
CA ARG A 145 12.83 -2.14 2.49
C ARG A 145 12.04 -3.06 3.41
N ASN A 146 12.71 -3.70 4.37
CA ASN A 146 12.09 -4.63 5.30
C ASN A 146 11.03 -3.95 6.19
N THR A 147 11.20 -2.67 6.50
CA THR A 147 10.23 -1.90 7.28
C THR A 147 8.97 -1.62 6.46
N ILE A 148 9.11 -1.24 5.19
CA ILE A 148 7.97 -1.01 4.30
C ILE A 148 7.24 -2.33 4.00
N GLU A 149 7.93 -3.40 3.65
CA GLU A 149 7.33 -4.72 3.42
C GLU A 149 6.52 -5.19 4.63
N ARG A 150 7.08 -5.13 5.85
CA ARG A 150 6.36 -5.49 7.08
C ARG A 150 5.15 -4.60 7.36
N GLY A 151 5.27 -3.30 7.13
CA GLY A 151 4.16 -2.37 7.31
C GLY A 151 3.01 -2.64 6.35
N MET A 152 3.31 -2.94 5.09
CA MET A 152 2.32 -3.35 4.11
C MET A 152 1.65 -4.68 4.48
N MET A 153 2.42 -5.69 4.90
CA MET A 153 1.87 -6.97 5.36
C MET A 153 0.90 -6.79 6.51
N TRP A 154 1.27 -5.97 7.50
CA TRP A 154 0.39 -5.67 8.63
C TRP A 154 -0.97 -5.10 8.20
N ILE A 155 -1.00 -4.22 7.18
CA ILE A 155 -2.26 -3.68 6.63
C ILE A 155 -3.00 -4.77 5.86
N LEU A 156 -2.33 -5.44 4.91
CA LEU A 156 -2.93 -6.46 4.04
C LEU A 156 -3.50 -7.68 4.80
N GLU A 157 -2.94 -8.04 5.94
CA GLU A 157 -3.42 -9.13 6.80
C GLU A 157 -4.57 -8.69 7.70
N GLY A 158 -4.55 -7.45 8.16
CA GLY A 158 -5.55 -6.92 9.08
C GLY A 158 -6.86 -6.45 8.43
N THR A 159 -6.90 -6.40 7.09
CA THR A 159 -8.09 -5.98 6.29
C THR A 159 -8.80 -7.14 5.58
N LYS A 160 -8.49 -8.40 5.96
CA LYS A 160 -9.14 -9.63 5.45
C LYS A 160 -10.31 -10.05 6.36
#